data_c0f7b483eff610ca9a42b40ea5df7363
#
_entry.id   c0f7b483eff610ca9a42b40ea5df7363
#
_cell.length_a   1.000
_cell.length_b   1.000
_cell.length_c   1.000
_cell.angle_alpha   90.00
_cell.angle_beta   90.00
_cell.angle_gamma   90.00
#
_symmetry.space_group_name_H-M   'P 1'
#
loop_
_entity.id
_entity.type
_entity.pdbx_description
1 polymer ?
#
loop_
_entity_poly.entity_id
_entity_poly.type
_entity_poly.pdbx_seq_one_letter_code
_entity_poly.pdbx_strand_id
1 'polypeptide(L)'
;MIGTSPERDLLDRYRRGGEGPRYGEMTVCWHESEAAARKLAREIWPTAAMESSLSWELPLPAHFEAVAELVTEDAVAESITCGPDPDKHLEAIEKFADAGYDHVCIHQIGPDQEGFMRFYASEIMPRLPGGPKS
;
A
#
# COMPACT_ATOMS: atom_id res chain seq x y z
N MET A 1 -15.57 1.86 -7.86
CA MET A 1 -14.64 0.71 -7.77
C MET A 1 -13.57 1.02 -6.72
N ILE A 2 -13.19 0.03 -5.93
CA ILE A 2 -12.02 0.09 -5.03
C ILE A 2 -11.08 -1.03 -5.44
N GLY A 3 -9.78 -0.74 -5.58
CA GLY A 3 -8.74 -1.71 -5.92
C GLY A 3 -7.50 -1.50 -5.08
N THR A 4 -6.81 -2.58 -4.75
CA THR A 4 -5.62 -2.59 -3.87
C THR A 4 -4.31 -2.79 -4.62
N SER A 5 -4.37 -2.90 -5.96
CA SER A 5 -3.19 -2.99 -6.81
C SER A 5 -3.27 -2.05 -8.01
N PRO A 6 -2.13 -1.50 -8.47
CA PRO A 6 -2.08 -0.58 -9.61
C PRO A 6 -2.10 -1.32 -10.95
N GLU A 7 -3.10 -2.19 -11.15
CA GLU A 7 -3.23 -2.99 -12.36
C GLU A 7 -4.19 -2.36 -13.36
N ARG A 8 -3.67 -1.99 -14.52
CA ARG A 8 -4.46 -1.40 -15.61
C ARG A 8 -5.57 -2.34 -16.12
N ASP A 9 -5.28 -3.62 -16.23
CA ASP A 9 -6.24 -4.62 -16.70
C ASP A 9 -7.48 -4.72 -15.80
N LEU A 10 -7.32 -4.53 -14.50
CA LEU A 10 -8.43 -4.48 -13.54
C LEU A 10 -9.36 -3.30 -13.82
N LEU A 11 -8.78 -2.13 -14.08
CA LEU A 11 -9.51 -0.92 -14.43
C LEU A 11 -10.21 -1.01 -15.80
N ASP A 12 -9.57 -1.65 -16.76
CA ASP A 12 -10.17 -1.87 -18.09
C ASP A 12 -11.35 -2.85 -18.02
N ARG A 13 -11.30 -3.83 -17.15
CA ARG A 13 -12.46 -4.71 -16.88
C ARG A 13 -13.60 -3.93 -16.23
N TYR A 14 -13.29 -3.07 -15.25
CA TYR A 14 -14.30 -2.22 -14.63
C TYR A 14 -14.98 -1.28 -15.64
N ARG A 15 -14.22 -0.62 -16.49
CA ARG A 15 -14.73 0.30 -17.52
C ARG A 15 -15.68 -0.37 -18.51
N ARG A 16 -15.50 -1.67 -18.77
CA ARG A 16 -16.42 -2.45 -19.62
C ARG A 16 -17.78 -2.71 -18.96
N GLY A 17 -17.85 -2.67 -17.64
CA GLY A 17 -19.06 -2.92 -16.86
C GLY A 17 -19.81 -1.67 -16.44
N GLY A 18 -19.23 -0.48 -16.57
CA GLY A 18 -19.86 0.77 -16.16
C GLY A 18 -18.90 1.93 -16.00
N GLU A 19 -19.45 3.06 -15.59
CA GLU A 19 -18.74 4.29 -15.30
C GLU A 19 -18.84 4.63 -13.81
N GLY A 20 -17.87 5.35 -13.28
CA GLY A 20 -17.85 5.81 -11.91
C GLY A 20 -16.45 6.03 -11.37
N PRO A 21 -16.31 6.60 -10.17
CA PRO A 21 -15.01 6.88 -9.56
C PRO A 21 -14.24 5.60 -9.24
N ARG A 22 -12.93 5.68 -9.39
CA ARG A 22 -11.97 4.59 -9.18
C ARG A 22 -11.05 4.97 -8.03
N TYR A 23 -11.18 4.24 -6.94
CA TYR A 23 -10.40 4.43 -5.73
C TYR A 23 -9.33 3.34 -5.65
N GLY A 24 -8.05 3.74 -5.54
CA GLY A 24 -6.95 2.87 -5.18
C GLY A 24 -6.72 2.90 -3.68
N GLU A 25 -6.40 1.78 -3.07
CA GLU A 25 -5.92 1.71 -1.70
C GLU A 25 -4.48 1.24 -1.69
N MET A 26 -3.59 2.09 -1.19
CA MET A 26 -2.16 1.83 -1.07
C MET A 26 -1.80 1.67 0.40
N THR A 27 -1.24 0.52 0.76
CA THR A 27 -0.79 0.26 2.13
C THR A 27 0.64 0.72 2.32
N VAL A 28 0.89 1.43 3.41
CA VAL A 28 2.21 1.91 3.81
C VAL A 28 2.49 1.58 5.28
N CYS A 29 3.77 1.46 5.61
CA CYS A 29 4.25 1.39 6.97
C CYS A 29 5.31 2.47 7.18
N TRP A 30 4.87 3.65 7.57
CA TRP A 30 5.78 4.76 7.85
C TRP A 30 6.42 4.63 9.24
N HIS A 31 7.70 4.87 9.29
CA HIS A 31 8.51 5.03 10.50
C HIS A 31 9.75 5.85 10.14
N GLU A 32 10.34 6.58 11.08
CA GLU A 32 11.55 7.38 10.86
C GLU A 32 12.76 6.54 10.40
N SER A 33 12.78 5.26 10.73
CA SER A 33 13.77 4.27 10.29
C SER A 33 13.15 3.28 9.33
N GLU A 34 13.70 3.13 8.14
CA GLU A 34 13.24 2.13 7.15
C GLU A 34 13.34 0.70 7.68
N ALA A 35 14.43 0.36 8.37
CA ALA A 35 14.60 -0.98 8.95
C ALA A 35 13.52 -1.29 10.00
N ALA A 36 13.17 -0.29 10.84
CA ALA A 36 12.10 -0.44 11.81
C ALA A 36 10.72 -0.54 11.12
N ALA A 37 10.49 0.23 10.06
CA ALA A 37 9.25 0.15 9.26
C ALA A 37 9.04 -1.24 8.65
N ARG A 38 10.09 -1.83 8.06
CA ARG A 38 10.04 -3.17 7.43
C ARG A 38 9.75 -4.26 8.45
N LYS A 39 10.45 -4.22 9.59
CA LYS A 39 10.20 -5.15 10.69
C LYS A 39 8.77 -5.05 11.20
N LEU A 40 8.29 -3.84 11.43
CA LEU A 40 6.96 -3.54 11.90
C LEU A 40 5.88 -4.00 10.90
N ALA A 41 6.08 -3.75 9.61
CA ALA A 41 5.17 -4.20 8.55
C ALA A 41 5.03 -5.73 8.53
N ARG A 42 6.15 -6.46 8.67
CA ARG A 42 6.13 -7.93 8.79
C ARG A 42 5.41 -8.41 10.06
N GLU A 43 5.61 -7.73 11.19
CA GLU A 43 4.95 -8.09 12.46
C GLU A 43 3.43 -7.85 12.39
N ILE A 44 2.99 -6.75 11.77
CA ILE A 44 1.57 -6.36 11.72
C ILE A 44 0.83 -7.11 10.62
N TRP A 45 1.42 -7.21 9.43
CA TRP A 45 0.74 -7.78 8.27
C TRP A 45 1.64 -8.68 7.41
N PRO A 46 2.13 -9.81 7.95
CA PRO A 46 2.99 -10.74 7.21
C PRO A 46 2.32 -11.28 5.94
N THR A 47 1.00 -11.47 5.98
CA THR A 47 0.23 -12.02 4.85
C THR A 47 0.03 -11.03 3.69
N ALA A 48 0.47 -9.77 3.81
CA ALA A 48 0.46 -8.82 2.69
C ALA A 48 1.33 -9.27 1.50
N ALA A 49 2.35 -10.09 1.76
CA ALA A 49 3.20 -10.69 0.72
C ALA A 49 2.58 -11.92 0.03
N MET A 50 1.41 -12.38 0.48
CA MET A 50 0.74 -13.53 -0.11
C MET A 50 -0.05 -13.12 -1.35
N GLU A 51 0.03 -13.93 -2.40
CA GLU A 51 -0.90 -13.80 -3.53
C GLU A 51 -2.36 -14.00 -3.09
N SER A 52 -3.25 -13.18 -3.63
CA SER A 52 -4.68 -13.24 -3.32
C SER A 52 -5.28 -14.63 -3.58
N SER A 53 -4.81 -15.32 -4.62
CA SER A 53 -5.24 -16.70 -4.95
C SER A 53 -4.96 -17.67 -3.81
N LEU A 54 -3.77 -17.60 -3.20
CA LEU A 54 -3.38 -18.46 -2.09
C LEU A 54 -4.26 -18.22 -0.86
N SER A 55 -4.64 -16.96 -0.60
CA SER A 55 -5.50 -16.62 0.53
C SER A 55 -6.86 -17.30 0.50
N TRP A 56 -7.40 -17.57 -0.69
CA TRP A 56 -8.67 -18.29 -0.86
C TRP A 56 -8.55 -19.81 -0.71
N GLU A 57 -7.33 -20.34 -0.82
CA GLU A 57 -7.03 -21.77 -0.71
C GLU A 57 -6.76 -22.23 0.74
N LEU A 58 -6.54 -21.29 1.66
CA LEU A 58 -6.22 -21.57 3.07
C LEU A 58 -7.50 -21.60 3.93
N PRO A 59 -8.00 -22.80 4.33
CA PRO A 59 -9.30 -22.91 4.99
C PRO A 59 -9.25 -22.62 6.50
N LEU A 60 -8.07 -22.57 7.13
CA LEU A 60 -7.92 -22.44 8.57
C LEU A 60 -6.95 -21.31 8.95
N PRO A 61 -7.21 -20.57 10.05
CA PRO A 61 -6.29 -19.54 10.58
C PRO A 61 -4.87 -20.06 10.82
N ALA A 62 -4.71 -21.28 11.30
CA ALA A 62 -3.40 -21.90 11.52
C ALA A 62 -2.55 -22.03 10.24
N HIS A 63 -3.19 -22.12 9.07
CA HIS A 63 -2.46 -22.12 7.80
C HIS A 63 -1.88 -20.75 7.47
N PHE A 64 -2.59 -19.67 7.79
CA PHE A 64 -2.08 -18.31 7.66
C PHE A 64 -0.90 -18.06 8.60
N GLU A 65 -0.98 -18.54 9.85
CA GLU A 65 0.12 -18.46 10.82
C GLU A 65 1.37 -19.18 10.31
N ALA A 66 1.22 -20.40 9.79
CA ALA A 66 2.33 -21.17 9.24
C ALA A 66 2.98 -20.49 8.01
N VAL A 67 2.18 -19.88 7.13
CA VAL A 67 2.71 -19.13 5.98
C VAL A 67 3.40 -17.85 6.46
N ALA A 68 2.83 -17.15 7.44
CA ALA A 68 3.41 -15.93 7.99
C ALA A 68 4.82 -16.14 8.56
N GLU A 69 5.11 -17.32 9.14
CA GLU A 69 6.45 -17.67 9.63
C GLU A 69 7.50 -17.72 8.51
N LEU A 70 7.09 -18.08 7.29
CA LEU A 70 7.98 -18.20 6.13
C LEU A 70 8.22 -16.86 5.41
N VAL A 71 7.39 -15.85 5.68
CA VAL A 71 7.47 -14.55 5.01
C VAL A 71 8.63 -13.72 5.56
N THR A 72 9.44 -13.17 4.67
CA THR A 72 10.56 -12.28 5.01
C THR A 72 10.14 -10.81 5.05
N GLU A 73 10.93 -9.98 5.74
CA GLU A 73 10.73 -8.53 5.72
C GLU A 73 10.84 -7.95 4.30
N ASP A 74 11.73 -8.52 3.48
CA ASP A 74 11.92 -8.11 2.08
C ASP A 74 10.65 -8.38 1.25
N ALA A 75 10.07 -9.56 1.39
CA ALA A 75 8.85 -9.92 0.68
C ALA A 75 7.66 -9.00 1.08
N VAL A 76 7.52 -8.66 2.36
CA VAL A 76 6.50 -7.70 2.80
C VAL A 76 6.76 -6.30 2.25
N ALA A 77 8.02 -5.85 2.21
CA ALA A 77 8.40 -4.54 1.70
C ALA A 77 8.23 -4.38 0.18
N GLU A 78 8.07 -5.47 -0.57
CA GLU A 78 7.65 -5.42 -1.98
C GLU A 78 6.17 -5.07 -2.15
N SER A 79 5.34 -5.42 -1.16
CA SER A 79 3.89 -5.20 -1.18
C SER A 79 3.46 -3.96 -0.39
N ILE A 80 4.22 -3.58 0.63
CA ILE A 80 3.95 -2.44 1.53
C ILE A 80 5.09 -1.43 1.41
N THR A 81 4.76 -0.18 1.08
CA THR A 81 5.76 0.90 1.06
C THR A 81 6.22 1.22 2.47
N CYS A 82 7.49 0.93 2.79
CA CYS A 82 8.07 1.05 4.13
C CYS A 82 9.07 2.20 4.23
N GLY A 83 9.05 2.91 5.36
CA GLY A 83 10.06 3.88 5.75
C GLY A 83 9.73 5.33 5.44
N PRO A 84 10.71 6.23 5.64
CA PRO A 84 10.51 7.68 5.57
C PRO A 84 10.93 8.30 4.23
N ASP A 85 11.31 7.49 3.24
CA ASP A 85 11.76 8.00 1.94
C ASP A 85 10.57 8.51 1.12
N PRO A 86 10.42 9.84 0.91
CA PRO A 86 9.29 10.40 0.20
C PRO A 86 9.22 9.97 -1.28
N ASP A 87 10.35 9.68 -1.91
CA ASP A 87 10.37 9.30 -3.32
C ASP A 87 9.75 7.93 -3.53
N LYS A 88 9.95 6.99 -2.60
CA LYS A 88 9.28 5.67 -2.63
C LYS A 88 7.76 5.80 -2.51
N HIS A 89 7.27 6.68 -1.64
CA HIS A 89 5.83 6.91 -1.48
C HIS A 89 5.24 7.57 -2.73
N LEU A 90 5.91 8.56 -3.29
CA LEU A 90 5.45 9.24 -4.52
C LEU A 90 5.43 8.28 -5.72
N GLU A 91 6.49 7.47 -5.91
CA GLU A 91 6.52 6.46 -6.96
C GLU A 91 5.37 5.46 -6.85
N ALA A 92 5.07 5.02 -5.62
CA ALA A 92 3.95 4.12 -5.39
C ALA A 92 2.60 4.77 -5.71
N ILE A 93 2.38 6.03 -5.35
CA ILE A 93 1.18 6.81 -5.71
C ILE A 93 1.08 6.98 -7.23
N GLU A 94 2.19 7.29 -7.90
CA GLU A 94 2.26 7.45 -9.35
C GLU A 94 1.83 6.17 -10.09
N LYS A 95 2.22 4.99 -9.62
CA LYS A 95 1.79 3.71 -10.20
C LYS A 95 0.27 3.56 -10.22
N PHE A 96 -0.41 3.99 -9.15
CA PHE A 96 -1.88 4.00 -9.11
C PHE A 96 -2.48 5.04 -10.08
N ALA A 97 -1.92 6.24 -10.12
CA ALA A 97 -2.35 7.28 -11.06
C ALA A 97 -2.19 6.83 -12.52
N ASP A 98 -1.04 6.25 -12.86
CA ASP A 98 -0.73 5.73 -14.21
C ASP A 98 -1.62 4.54 -14.61
N ALA A 99 -2.01 3.71 -13.64
CA ALA A 99 -2.98 2.65 -13.88
C ALA A 99 -4.37 3.21 -14.23
N GLY A 100 -4.67 4.45 -13.78
CA GLY A 100 -5.90 5.17 -14.10
C GLY A 100 -6.89 5.29 -12.93
N TYR A 101 -6.42 5.21 -11.70
CA TYR A 101 -7.21 5.55 -10.52
C TYR A 101 -7.39 7.05 -10.39
N ASP A 102 -8.59 7.49 -9.98
CA ASP A 102 -8.91 8.91 -9.78
C ASP A 102 -8.51 9.39 -8.38
N HIS A 103 -8.52 8.48 -7.42
CA HIS A 103 -8.22 8.73 -6.01
C HIS A 103 -7.35 7.61 -5.47
N VAL A 104 -6.42 7.95 -4.59
CA VAL A 104 -5.59 6.98 -3.86
C VAL A 104 -5.76 7.22 -2.36
N CYS A 105 -6.32 6.21 -1.67
CA CYS A 105 -6.39 6.18 -0.21
C CYS A 105 -5.10 5.58 0.32
N ILE A 106 -4.45 6.28 1.24
CA ILE A 106 -3.22 5.79 1.88
C ILE A 106 -3.57 5.17 3.22
N HIS A 107 -3.30 3.87 3.35
CA HIS A 107 -3.56 3.09 4.55
C HIS A 107 -2.26 2.89 5.34
N GLN A 108 -2.04 3.69 6.39
CA GLN A 108 -0.92 3.54 7.32
C GLN A 108 -1.22 2.46 8.34
N ILE A 109 -0.43 1.38 8.35
CA ILE A 109 -0.58 0.26 9.30
C ILE A 109 0.26 0.42 10.57
N GLY A 110 1.31 1.25 10.54
CA GLY A 110 2.16 1.51 11.71
C GLY A 110 1.43 2.29 12.80
N PRO A 111 1.91 2.22 14.06
CA PRO A 111 1.24 2.86 15.20
C PRO A 111 1.41 4.38 15.26
N ASP A 112 2.48 4.94 14.68
CA ASP A 112 2.73 6.38 14.69
C ASP A 112 1.93 7.09 13.58
N GLN A 113 0.65 7.28 13.86
CA GLN A 113 -0.26 7.95 12.94
C GLN A 113 0.04 9.46 12.84
N GLU A 114 0.45 10.09 13.93
CA GLU A 114 0.76 11.52 13.95
C GLU A 114 2.02 11.83 13.16
N GLY A 115 3.09 11.05 13.34
CA GLY A 115 4.32 11.16 12.54
C GLY A 115 4.07 10.94 11.06
N PHE A 116 3.29 9.93 10.71
CA PHE A 116 2.84 9.68 9.35
C PHE A 116 2.09 10.87 8.75
N MET A 117 1.12 11.43 9.47
CA MET A 117 0.35 12.60 8.99
C MET A 117 1.24 13.82 8.75
N ARG A 118 2.19 14.09 9.66
CA ARG A 118 3.18 15.18 9.49
C ARG A 118 4.05 14.95 8.26
N PHE A 119 4.56 13.72 8.10
CA PHE A 119 5.40 13.36 6.95
C PHE A 119 4.64 13.56 5.63
N TYR A 120 3.40 13.07 5.53
CA TYR A 120 2.61 13.25 4.31
C TYR A 120 2.29 14.71 4.04
N ALA A 121 1.93 15.49 5.06
CA ALA A 121 1.63 16.92 4.92
C ALA A 121 2.81 17.74 4.45
N SER A 122 4.05 17.43 4.92
CA SER A 122 5.24 18.19 4.59
C SER A 122 5.97 17.70 3.32
N GLU A 123 6.05 16.39 3.11
CA GLU A 123 6.92 15.80 2.10
C GLU A 123 6.17 15.27 0.87
N ILE A 124 4.93 14.80 1.04
CA ILE A 124 4.19 14.13 -0.03
C ILE A 124 3.17 15.08 -0.68
N MET A 125 2.24 15.63 0.13
CA MET A 125 1.13 16.43 -0.39
C MET A 125 1.56 17.64 -1.26
N PRO A 126 2.63 18.40 -0.91
CA PRO A 126 3.08 19.54 -1.73
C PRO A 126 3.63 19.14 -3.10
N ARG A 127 4.05 17.87 -3.25
CA ARG A 127 4.66 17.34 -4.48
C ARG A 127 3.64 16.65 -5.39
N LEU A 128 2.41 16.43 -4.92
CA LEU A 128 1.33 15.86 -5.73
C LEU A 128 0.69 16.91 -6.65
N PRO A 129 0.23 16.53 -7.85
CA PRO A 129 -0.53 17.40 -8.74
C PRO A 129 -1.77 17.96 -8.02
N GLY A 130 -1.88 19.29 -7.91
CA GLY A 130 -2.99 19.94 -7.20
C GLY A 130 -2.87 19.99 -5.68
N GLY A 131 -1.75 19.53 -5.13
CA GLY A 131 -1.44 19.67 -3.71
C GLY A 131 -1.30 21.12 -3.26
N PRO A 132 -1.44 21.41 -1.94
CA PRO A 132 -1.23 22.74 -1.40
C PRO A 132 0.21 23.16 -1.64
N LYS A 133 0.41 24.27 -2.34
CA LYS A 133 1.75 24.86 -2.49
C LYS A 133 2.12 25.47 -1.14
N SER A 134 3.18 24.95 -0.56
CA SER A 134 3.80 25.52 0.65
C SER A 134 4.30 26.95 0.43
#